data_1d9ff375cb414dbb7633573c22cb6b2c
#
_entry.id   1d9ff375cb414dbb7633573c22cb6b2c
#
_cell.length_a   1.000
_cell.length_b   1.000
_cell.length_c   1.000
_cell.angle_alpha   90.00
_cell.angle_beta   90.00
_cell.angle_gamma   90.00
#
_symmetry.space_group_name_H-M   'P 1'
#
loop_
_entity.id
_entity.type
_entity.pdbx_description
1 polymer ?
#
loop_
_entity_poly.entity_id
_entity_poly.type
_entity_poly.pdbx_seq_one_letter_code
_entity_poly.pdbx_strand_id
1 'polypeptide(L)'
;MMRTYEVTAEDHEMIKKAYDTLNKASVEGNFFHTVGCCLKTAGGNYYTGVNCDCIHGSCAEFIAVGNAVSNGEHDLDTIVSVHPDGPAGLFSPCGNCRQMLMEYSPSVKVILADDDGKIIKTDIGELLPLAWKRLPTGDLMH
;
A
#
# COMPACT_ATOMS: atom_id res chain seq x y z
N MET A 1 -13.69 17.08 -6.61
CA MET A 1 -13.96 15.69 -7.00
C MET A 1 -12.63 14.92 -7.07
N MET A 2 -12.62 13.71 -6.51
CA MET A 2 -11.43 12.88 -6.50
C MET A 2 -11.07 12.41 -7.92
N ARG A 3 -9.80 12.57 -8.28
CA ARG A 3 -9.29 12.03 -9.55
C ARG A 3 -9.12 10.52 -9.44
N THR A 4 -9.67 9.78 -10.38
CA THR A 4 -9.55 8.32 -10.41
C THR A 4 -9.05 7.85 -11.77
N TYR A 5 -8.52 6.64 -11.78
CA TYR A 5 -8.02 5.95 -12.97
C TYR A 5 -8.81 4.68 -13.20
N GLU A 6 -8.77 4.18 -14.42
CA GLU A 6 -9.37 2.89 -14.73
C GLU A 6 -8.68 1.78 -13.93
N VAL A 7 -9.48 0.89 -13.35
CA VAL A 7 -8.98 -0.33 -12.69
C VAL A 7 -8.77 -1.39 -13.76
N THR A 8 -7.55 -1.84 -13.91
CA THR A 8 -7.14 -2.74 -14.99
C THR A 8 -7.10 -4.19 -14.53
N ALA A 9 -6.93 -5.11 -15.49
CA ALA A 9 -6.72 -6.53 -15.18
C ALA A 9 -5.46 -6.73 -14.33
N GLU A 10 -4.40 -5.96 -14.58
CA GLU A 10 -3.17 -6.00 -13.78
C GLU A 10 -3.45 -5.58 -12.32
N ASP A 11 -4.31 -4.58 -12.11
CA ASP A 11 -4.69 -4.16 -10.76
C ASP A 11 -5.39 -5.31 -10.01
N HIS A 12 -6.25 -6.06 -10.68
CA HIS A 12 -6.89 -7.25 -10.10
C HIS A 12 -5.88 -8.35 -9.80
N GLU A 13 -4.86 -8.53 -10.64
CA GLU A 13 -3.77 -9.46 -10.35
C GLU A 13 -2.96 -9.03 -9.12
N MET A 14 -2.77 -7.74 -8.92
CA MET A 14 -2.13 -7.24 -7.72
C MET A 14 -2.93 -7.56 -6.45
N ILE A 15 -4.25 -7.43 -6.51
CA ILE A 15 -5.14 -7.81 -5.42
C ILE A 15 -4.96 -9.29 -5.10
N LYS A 16 -4.92 -10.13 -6.13
CA LYS A 16 -4.70 -11.57 -5.95
C LYS A 16 -3.34 -11.86 -5.31
N LYS A 17 -2.28 -11.20 -5.75
CA LYS A 17 -0.94 -11.35 -5.16
C LYS A 17 -0.93 -10.97 -3.68
N ALA A 18 -1.64 -9.90 -3.31
CA ALA A 18 -1.77 -9.49 -1.93
C ALA A 18 -2.47 -10.57 -1.09
N TYR A 19 -3.56 -11.16 -1.60
CA TYR A 19 -4.25 -12.25 -0.93
C TYR A 19 -3.40 -13.51 -0.85
N ASP A 20 -2.67 -13.86 -1.91
CA ASP A 20 -1.78 -15.02 -1.88
C ASP A 20 -0.73 -14.90 -0.78
N THR A 21 -0.17 -13.70 -0.60
CA THR A 21 0.81 -13.43 0.45
C THR A 21 0.16 -13.50 1.84
N LEU A 22 -1.01 -12.90 2.00
CA LEU A 22 -1.75 -12.95 3.25
C LEU A 22 -2.08 -14.39 3.64
N ASN A 23 -2.53 -15.19 2.67
CA ASN A 23 -2.89 -16.58 2.92
C ASN A 23 -1.68 -17.43 3.34
N LYS A 24 -0.49 -17.15 2.79
CA LYS A 24 0.74 -17.83 3.22
C LYS A 24 1.13 -17.49 4.65
N ALA A 25 0.90 -16.26 5.06
CA ALA A 25 1.25 -15.78 6.40
C ALA A 25 0.22 -16.19 7.45
N SER A 26 -1.01 -16.49 7.04
CA SER A 26 -2.11 -16.82 7.94
C SER A 26 -1.93 -18.23 8.48
N VAL A 27 -1.90 -18.33 9.81
CA VAL A 27 -1.87 -19.61 10.53
C VAL A 27 -3.07 -19.65 11.46
N GLU A 28 -3.74 -20.79 11.55
CA GLU A 28 -4.89 -20.95 12.43
C GLU A 28 -4.52 -20.50 13.85
N GLY A 29 -5.36 -19.65 14.42
CA GLY A 29 -5.12 -19.08 15.75
C GLY A 29 -4.12 -17.92 15.78
N ASN A 30 -3.57 -17.52 14.64
CA ASN A 30 -2.67 -16.39 14.55
C ASN A 30 -3.44 -15.13 14.13
N PHE A 31 -3.45 -14.13 14.98
CA PHE A 31 -4.13 -12.86 14.76
C PHE A 31 -3.17 -11.70 14.41
N PHE A 32 -1.89 -11.99 14.22
CA PHE A 32 -0.86 -10.98 14.02
C PHE A 32 -0.64 -10.59 12.55
N HIS A 33 -1.18 -11.37 11.61
CA HIS A 33 -1.00 -11.13 10.17
C HIS A 33 -2.38 -11.11 9.53
N THR A 34 -2.97 -9.93 9.42
CA THR A 34 -4.36 -9.75 9.02
C THR A 34 -4.54 -8.96 7.72
N VAL A 35 -3.50 -8.25 7.28
CA VAL A 35 -3.51 -7.41 6.09
C VAL A 35 -2.42 -7.87 5.13
N GLY A 36 -2.78 -8.07 3.87
CA GLY A 36 -1.83 -8.33 2.80
C GLY A 36 -1.65 -7.09 1.93
N CYS A 37 -0.47 -6.93 1.36
CA CYS A 37 -0.16 -5.81 0.50
C CYS A 37 0.61 -6.27 -0.74
N CYS A 38 0.30 -5.67 -1.88
CA CYS A 38 1.08 -5.83 -3.10
C CYS A 38 1.46 -4.45 -3.63
N LEU A 39 2.72 -4.28 -3.95
CA LEU A 39 3.30 -3.08 -4.49
C LEU A 39 3.91 -3.37 -5.86
N LYS A 40 3.62 -2.52 -6.83
CA LYS A 40 4.31 -2.51 -8.13
C LYS A 40 5.25 -1.31 -8.15
N THR A 41 6.51 -1.54 -8.51
CA THR A 41 7.49 -0.47 -8.68
C THR A 41 7.45 0.10 -10.11
N ALA A 42 8.05 1.26 -10.30
CA ALA A 42 8.17 1.86 -11.62
C ALA A 42 8.96 0.96 -12.58
N GLY A 43 9.85 0.12 -12.06
CA GLY A 43 10.58 -0.87 -12.84
C GLY A 43 9.74 -2.08 -13.28
N GLY A 44 8.48 -2.17 -12.86
CA GLY A 44 7.59 -3.25 -13.25
C GLY A 44 7.67 -4.49 -12.37
N ASN A 45 8.37 -4.44 -11.24
CA ASN A 45 8.50 -5.55 -10.31
C ASN A 45 7.45 -5.45 -9.21
N TYR A 46 7.02 -6.62 -8.71
CA TYR A 46 6.05 -6.72 -7.63
C TYR A 46 6.72 -7.13 -6.34
N TYR A 47 6.31 -6.47 -5.26
CA TYR A 47 6.75 -6.80 -3.91
C TYR A 47 5.53 -6.92 -3.02
N THR A 48 5.54 -7.87 -2.12
CA THR A 48 4.42 -8.11 -1.21
C THR A 48 4.86 -8.03 0.23
N GLY A 49 3.89 -7.89 1.12
CA GLY A 49 4.14 -7.87 2.55
C GLY A 49 2.87 -8.14 3.32
N VAL A 50 3.03 -8.50 4.57
CA VAL A 50 1.94 -8.57 5.55
C VAL A 50 2.31 -7.72 6.74
N ASN A 51 1.32 -7.28 7.52
CA ASN A 51 1.59 -6.55 8.75
C ASN A 51 2.32 -7.45 9.74
N CYS A 52 3.26 -6.86 10.47
CA CYS A 52 3.98 -7.50 11.57
C CYS A 52 3.58 -6.77 12.85
N ASP A 53 2.65 -7.33 13.59
CA ASP A 53 2.13 -6.70 14.79
C ASP A 53 2.96 -7.07 16.02
N CYS A 54 3.35 -6.05 16.74
CA CYS A 54 4.07 -6.16 18.00
C CYS A 54 3.98 -4.80 18.70
N ILE A 55 4.74 -4.57 19.78
CA ILE A 55 4.71 -3.26 20.48
C ILE A 55 5.01 -2.11 19.50
N HIS A 56 5.96 -2.30 18.60
CA HIS A 56 6.32 -1.34 17.54
C HIS A 56 6.09 -1.93 16.16
N GLY A 57 4.89 -2.47 15.94
CA GLY A 57 4.57 -3.16 14.70
C GLY A 57 4.57 -2.28 13.47
N SER A 58 4.57 -2.91 12.31
CA SER A 58 4.54 -2.26 11.01
C SER A 58 3.37 -2.74 10.18
N CYS A 59 2.73 -1.82 9.46
CA CYS A 59 1.67 -2.12 8.51
C CYS A 59 2.22 -2.90 7.31
N ALA A 60 1.34 -3.65 6.64
CA ALA A 60 1.69 -4.43 5.45
C ALA A 60 2.35 -3.57 4.36
N GLU A 61 1.91 -2.33 4.20
CA GLU A 61 2.47 -1.39 3.24
C GLU A 61 3.94 -1.07 3.52
N PHE A 62 4.31 -0.88 4.79
CA PHE A 62 5.70 -0.66 5.18
C PHE A 62 6.57 -1.86 4.85
N ILE A 63 6.05 -3.07 5.08
CA ILE A 63 6.77 -4.30 4.78
C ILE A 63 7.01 -4.45 3.27
N ALA A 64 5.97 -4.21 2.46
CA ALA A 64 6.09 -4.29 1.01
C ALA A 64 7.07 -3.24 0.46
N VAL A 65 6.98 -2.00 0.94
CA VAL A 65 7.90 -0.93 0.54
C VAL A 65 9.32 -1.25 1.00
N GLY A 66 9.48 -1.71 2.23
CA GLY A 66 10.79 -2.13 2.75
C GLY A 66 11.41 -3.25 1.91
N ASN A 67 10.59 -4.19 1.45
CA ASN A 67 11.03 -5.25 0.56
C ASN A 67 11.54 -4.69 -0.78
N ALA A 68 10.79 -3.77 -1.40
CA ALA A 68 11.22 -3.11 -2.64
C ALA A 68 12.53 -2.34 -2.45
N VAL A 69 12.60 -1.52 -1.40
CA VAL A 69 13.79 -0.73 -1.08
C VAL A 69 15.00 -1.63 -0.82
N SER A 70 14.82 -2.74 -0.12
CA SER A 70 15.87 -3.73 0.13
C SER A 70 16.39 -4.37 -1.15
N ASN A 71 15.62 -4.33 -2.22
CA ASN A 71 16.01 -4.80 -3.55
C ASN A 71 16.44 -3.68 -4.48
N GLY A 72 16.66 -2.47 -3.95
CA GLY A 72 17.20 -1.35 -4.71
C GLY A 72 16.15 -0.54 -5.47
N GLU A 73 14.87 -0.73 -5.21
CA GLU A 73 13.79 -0.04 -5.92
C GLU A 73 13.06 0.93 -4.98
N HIS A 74 13.08 2.21 -5.34
CA HIS A 74 12.52 3.29 -4.53
C HIS A 74 11.33 3.99 -5.17
N ASP A 75 11.17 3.88 -6.49
CA ASP A 75 10.08 4.51 -7.23
C ASP A 75 8.89 3.57 -7.29
N LEU A 76 7.79 4.00 -6.68
CA LEU A 76 6.58 3.18 -6.53
C LEU A 76 5.55 3.60 -7.57
N ASP A 77 4.90 2.63 -8.21
CA ASP A 77 3.87 2.88 -9.21
C ASP A 77 2.46 2.76 -8.64
N THR A 78 2.14 1.61 -8.08
CA THR A 78 0.79 1.29 -7.57
C THR A 78 0.88 0.39 -6.37
N ILE A 79 -0.04 0.58 -5.41
CA ILE A 79 -0.10 -0.24 -4.20
C ILE A 79 -1.54 -0.59 -3.86
N VAL A 80 -1.74 -1.78 -3.30
CA VAL A 80 -3.04 -2.23 -2.80
C VAL A 80 -2.86 -3.04 -1.52
N SER A 81 -3.77 -2.83 -0.57
CA SER A 81 -3.84 -3.62 0.66
C SER A 81 -5.19 -4.34 0.74
N VAL A 82 -5.17 -5.55 1.25
CA VAL A 82 -6.34 -6.42 1.31
C VAL A 82 -6.60 -6.91 2.73
N HIS A 83 -7.90 -7.06 3.03
CA HIS A 83 -8.38 -7.67 4.27
C HIS A 83 -9.77 -8.25 3.97
N PRO A 84 -10.05 -9.51 4.35
CA PRO A 84 -11.33 -10.14 4.00
C PRO A 84 -12.56 -9.39 4.49
N ASP A 85 -12.46 -8.70 5.62
CA ASP A 85 -13.57 -7.95 6.22
C ASP A 85 -13.63 -6.48 5.73
N GLY A 86 -12.72 -6.07 4.88
CA GLY A 86 -12.73 -4.72 4.31
C GLY A 86 -13.75 -4.57 3.19
N PRO A 87 -14.14 -3.32 2.86
CA PRO A 87 -15.05 -3.08 1.74
C PRO A 87 -14.43 -3.58 0.43
N ALA A 88 -15.18 -4.40 -0.31
CA ALA A 88 -14.71 -5.10 -1.52
C ALA A 88 -13.47 -5.98 -1.26
N GLY A 89 -13.23 -6.39 -0.01
CA GLY A 89 -12.07 -7.17 0.37
C GLY A 89 -10.75 -6.38 0.40
N LEU A 90 -10.82 -5.06 0.44
CA LEU A 90 -9.66 -4.18 0.43
C LEU A 90 -9.57 -3.38 1.73
N PHE A 91 -8.36 -2.93 2.05
CA PHE A 91 -8.13 -1.99 3.15
C PHE A 91 -7.58 -0.69 2.61
N SER A 92 -8.14 0.41 3.08
CA SER A 92 -7.57 1.74 2.82
C SER A 92 -6.29 1.90 3.65
N PRO A 93 -5.21 2.43 3.08
CA PRO A 93 -4.00 2.65 3.87
C PRO A 93 -4.28 3.64 5.00
N CYS A 94 -3.75 3.37 6.19
CA CYS A 94 -3.89 4.27 7.33
C CYS A 94 -3.11 5.58 7.10
N GLY A 95 -3.31 6.57 7.95
CA GLY A 95 -2.65 7.87 7.81
C GLY A 95 -1.13 7.78 7.80
N ASN A 96 -0.56 6.91 8.63
CA ASN A 96 0.89 6.69 8.66
C ASN A 96 1.40 6.10 7.33
N CYS A 97 0.69 5.14 6.76
CA CYS A 97 1.05 4.57 5.46
C CYS A 97 0.88 5.59 4.34
N ARG A 98 -0.17 6.41 4.37
CA ARG A 98 -0.36 7.48 3.39
C ARG A 98 0.79 8.47 3.41
N GLN A 99 1.23 8.85 4.60
CA GLN A 99 2.37 9.75 4.75
C GLN A 99 3.66 9.11 4.20
N MET A 100 3.92 7.87 4.55
CA MET A 100 5.10 7.14 4.05
C MET A 100 5.09 7.05 2.52
N LEU A 101 3.95 6.67 1.93
CA LEU A 101 3.82 6.58 0.48
C LEU A 101 4.07 7.93 -0.20
N MET A 102 3.52 9.00 0.37
CA MET A 102 3.72 10.36 -0.13
C MET A 102 5.21 10.76 -0.12
N GLU A 103 5.94 10.37 0.91
CA GLU A 103 7.36 10.69 1.01
C GLU A 103 8.22 9.88 0.03
N TYR A 104 7.90 8.59 -0.17
CA TYR A 104 8.65 7.75 -1.10
C TYR A 104 8.34 8.04 -2.57
N SER A 105 7.07 8.19 -2.91
CA SER A 105 6.63 8.40 -4.29
C SER A 105 5.34 9.22 -4.32
N PRO A 106 5.46 10.55 -4.42
CA PRO A 106 4.26 11.42 -4.45
C PRO A 106 3.29 11.12 -5.60
N SER A 107 3.73 10.38 -6.61
CA SER A 107 2.90 10.00 -7.75
C SER A 107 2.33 8.58 -7.64
N VAL A 108 2.56 7.86 -6.53
CA VAL A 108 2.06 6.50 -6.38
C VAL A 108 0.53 6.48 -6.42
N LYS A 109 -0.01 5.45 -7.09
CA LYS A 109 -1.45 5.24 -7.14
C LYS A 109 -1.84 4.17 -6.12
N VAL A 110 -3.01 4.35 -5.55
CA VAL A 110 -3.55 3.46 -4.53
C VAL A 110 -4.84 2.85 -5.04
N ILE A 111 -4.95 1.54 -4.93
CA ILE A 111 -6.18 0.80 -5.20
C ILE A 111 -6.88 0.61 -3.86
N LEU A 112 -8.13 1.02 -3.77
CA LEU A 112 -8.94 0.91 -2.55
C LEU A 112 -10.41 0.87 -2.93
N ALA A 113 -11.28 0.67 -1.95
CA ALA A 113 -12.72 0.77 -2.16
C ALA A 113 -13.20 2.16 -1.75
N ASP A 114 -14.13 2.73 -2.50
CA ASP A 114 -14.80 3.96 -2.11
C ASP A 114 -15.90 3.69 -1.07
N ASP A 115 -16.61 4.74 -0.65
CA ASP A 115 -17.66 4.62 0.37
C ASP A 115 -18.84 3.74 -0.07
N ASP A 116 -19.01 3.53 -1.37
CA ASP A 116 -20.05 2.67 -1.93
C ASP A 116 -19.57 1.21 -2.13
N GLY A 117 -18.33 0.93 -1.76
CA GLY A 117 -17.73 -0.39 -1.92
C GLY A 117 -17.24 -0.69 -3.33
N LYS A 118 -17.12 0.33 -4.16
CA LYS A 118 -16.58 0.19 -5.51
C LYS A 118 -15.05 0.26 -5.47
N ILE A 119 -14.39 -0.65 -6.18
CA ILE A 119 -12.92 -0.61 -6.31
C ILE A 119 -12.55 0.56 -7.21
N ILE A 120 -11.68 1.42 -6.69
CA ILE A 120 -11.15 2.59 -7.42
C ILE A 120 -9.63 2.60 -7.36
N LYS A 121 -9.01 3.37 -8.23
CA LYS A 121 -7.59 3.66 -8.21
C LYS A 121 -7.41 5.17 -8.27
N THR A 122 -6.64 5.74 -7.34
CA THR A 122 -6.46 7.18 -7.24
C THR A 122 -5.02 7.52 -6.84
N ASP A 123 -4.66 8.79 -6.98
CA ASP A 123 -3.34 9.27 -6.54
C ASP A 123 -3.28 9.35 -5.02
N ILE A 124 -2.10 9.10 -4.46
CA ILE A 124 -1.89 9.25 -3.01
C ILE A 124 -2.21 10.67 -2.55
N GLY A 125 -2.00 11.67 -3.38
CA GLY A 125 -2.32 13.06 -3.06
C GLY A 125 -3.80 13.31 -2.82
N GLU A 126 -4.68 12.52 -3.44
CA GLU A 126 -6.12 12.61 -3.20
C GLU A 126 -6.51 12.07 -1.81
N LEU A 127 -5.67 11.19 -1.25
CA LEU A 127 -5.91 10.57 0.05
C LEU A 127 -5.21 11.29 1.20
N LEU A 128 -4.37 12.28 0.89
CA LEU A 128 -3.61 13.04 1.89
C LEU A 128 -3.39 14.48 1.40
N PRO A 129 -4.47 15.29 1.28
CA PRO A 129 -4.35 16.68 0.87
C PRO A 129 -3.50 17.48 1.87
N LEU A 130 -2.71 18.42 1.36
CA LEU A 130 -1.88 19.30 2.18
C LEU A 130 -0.94 18.53 3.13
N ALA A 131 -0.42 17.40 2.62
CA ALA A 131 0.47 16.55 3.40
C ALA A 131 1.76 17.27 3.77
N TRP A 132 2.34 16.86 4.92
CA TRP A 132 3.70 17.27 5.25
C TRP A 132 4.66 16.75 4.17
N LYS A 133 5.62 17.58 3.79
CA LYS A 133 6.63 17.24 2.79
C LYS A 133 8.00 17.60 3.30
N ARG A 134 9.01 16.82 2.89
CA ARG A 134 10.40 17.14 3.21
C ARG A 134 10.77 18.45 2.52
N LEU A 135 11.60 19.23 3.18
CA LEU A 135 12.12 20.47 2.60
C LEU A 135 13.07 20.17 1.43
N PRO A 136 13.11 21.03 0.40
CA PRO A 136 13.94 20.81 -0.79
C PRO A 136 15.44 20.74 -0.50
N THR A 137 15.90 21.21 0.65
CA THR A 137 17.31 21.18 1.03
C THR A 137 17.88 19.78 1.14
N GLY A 138 17.03 18.77 1.25
CA GLY A 138 17.46 17.40 1.42
C GLY A 138 18.09 17.10 2.78
N ASP A 139 18.18 18.08 3.65
CA ASP A 139 18.72 17.86 4.99
C ASP A 139 17.77 17.00 5.79
N LEU A 140 18.26 15.85 6.20
CA LEU A 140 17.49 14.94 7.03
C LEU A 140 17.63 15.35 8.48
N MET A 141 16.52 15.59 9.09
CA MET A 141 16.43 16.11 10.45
C MET A 141 16.43 14.98 11.49
N HIS A 142 17.09 13.92 11.19
CA HIS A 142 17.09 12.77 12.10
C HIS A 142 18.44 12.51 12.68
#